data_20c2588407fd35cd81ff2be3a0d3aa0f
#
_entry.id   20c2588407fd35cd81ff2be3a0d3aa0f
#
_cell.length_a   1.000
_cell.length_b   1.000
_cell.length_c   1.000
_cell.angle_alpha   90.00
_cell.angle_beta   90.00
_cell.angle_gamma   90.00
#
_symmetry.space_group_name_H-M   'P 1'
#
loop_
_entity.id
_entity.type
_entity.pdbx_description
1 polymer ?
#
loop_
_entity_poly.entity_id
_entity_poly.type
_entity_poly.pdbx_seq_one_letter_code
_entity_poly.pdbx_strand_id
1 'polypeptide(L)'
;DCSGFTFRIYSDFGYSIPRTSYEQRSCGTGVDYSSAQPGDLICYDGHVAMYIGGGLIVHASTQRTGIKVSNANYRPILAVRRVV
;
A
#
# COMPACT_ATOMS: atom_id res chain seq x y z
N ASP A 1 1.16 1.02 12.40
CA ASP A 1 2.27 1.04 11.45
C ASP A 1 1.75 0.94 10.00
N CYS A 2 2.63 1.02 9.02
CA CYS A 2 2.23 1.09 7.62
C CYS A 2 1.49 -0.16 7.15
N SER A 3 1.97 -1.34 7.50
CA SER A 3 1.32 -2.59 7.12
C SER A 3 0.05 -2.84 7.94
N GLY A 4 0.01 -2.38 9.17
CA GLY A 4 -1.20 -2.45 9.98
C GLY A 4 -2.31 -1.57 9.44
N PHE A 5 -1.96 -0.41 8.90
CA PHE A 5 -2.91 0.48 8.27
C PHE A 5 -3.59 -0.18 7.07
N THR A 6 -2.82 -0.73 6.14
CA THR A 6 -3.37 -1.42 4.97
C THR A 6 -4.11 -2.68 5.36
N PHE A 7 -3.57 -3.45 6.31
CA PHE A 7 -4.22 -4.65 6.84
C PHE A 7 -5.62 -4.30 7.35
N ARG A 8 -5.74 -3.25 8.15
CA ARG A 8 -7.02 -2.86 8.74
C ARG A 8 -8.03 -2.41 7.70
N ILE A 9 -7.60 -1.61 6.73
CA ILE A 9 -8.51 -1.13 5.69
C ILE A 9 -9.09 -2.31 4.91
N TYR A 10 -8.25 -3.23 4.46
CA TYR A 10 -8.75 -4.38 3.70
C TYR A 10 -9.61 -5.29 4.57
N SER A 11 -9.26 -5.45 5.84
CA SER A 11 -10.06 -6.23 6.79
C SER A 11 -11.46 -5.64 6.95
N ASP A 12 -11.58 -4.32 7.02
CA ASP A 12 -12.86 -3.64 7.14
C ASP A 12 -13.75 -3.87 5.92
N PHE A 13 -13.14 -4.14 4.75
CA PHE A 13 -13.88 -4.48 3.53
C PHE A 13 -14.02 -5.99 3.30
N GLY A 14 -13.65 -6.80 4.28
CA GLY A 14 -13.81 -8.25 4.20
C GLY A 14 -12.67 -8.99 3.52
N TYR A 15 -11.54 -8.34 3.26
CA TYR A 15 -10.38 -8.96 2.64
C TYR A 15 -9.29 -9.22 3.68
N SER A 16 -8.73 -10.43 3.64
CA SER A 16 -7.62 -10.79 4.53
C SER A 16 -6.32 -10.71 3.75
N ILE A 17 -5.40 -9.85 4.18
CA ILE A 17 -4.06 -9.75 3.60
C ILE A 17 -3.02 -10.04 4.68
N PRO A 18 -1.78 -10.39 4.30
CA PRO A 18 -0.73 -10.61 5.29
C PRO A 18 -0.50 -9.37 6.15
N ARG A 19 -0.01 -9.59 7.38
CA ARG A 19 0.11 -8.52 8.38
C ARG A 19 1.34 -7.63 8.19
N THR A 20 2.40 -8.12 7.56
CA THR A 20 3.66 -7.38 7.44
C THR A 20 3.83 -6.80 6.06
N SER A 21 4.60 -5.69 5.95
CA SER A 21 4.87 -5.06 4.65
C SER A 21 5.65 -6.00 3.73
N TYR A 22 6.54 -6.80 4.27
CA TYR A 22 7.29 -7.77 3.48
C TYR A 22 6.37 -8.79 2.82
N GLU A 23 5.44 -9.35 3.59
CA GLU A 23 4.50 -10.35 3.07
C GLU A 23 3.47 -9.74 2.14
N GLN A 24 3.05 -8.49 2.38
CA GLN A 24 2.09 -7.81 1.53
C GLN A 24 2.63 -7.60 0.11
N ARG A 25 3.93 -7.58 -0.08
CA ARG A 25 4.54 -7.47 -1.41
C ARG A 25 4.20 -8.65 -2.33
N SER A 26 3.76 -9.76 -1.78
CA SER A 26 3.44 -10.95 -2.55
C SER A 26 1.96 -11.30 -2.54
N CYS A 27 1.12 -10.49 -1.88
CA CYS A 27 -0.32 -10.78 -1.83
C CYS A 27 -1.01 -10.34 -3.12
N GLY A 28 -2.16 -10.93 -3.40
CA GLY A 28 -2.98 -10.57 -4.56
C GLY A 28 -2.25 -10.80 -5.89
N THR A 29 -2.54 -9.93 -6.85
CA THR A 29 -1.97 -10.00 -8.21
C THR A 29 -1.02 -8.82 -8.43
N GLY A 30 0.16 -9.10 -9.00
CA GLY A 30 1.09 -8.05 -9.39
C GLY A 30 0.61 -7.28 -10.60
N VAL A 31 0.73 -5.95 -10.57
CA VAL A 31 0.40 -5.09 -11.70
C VAL A 31 1.51 -4.09 -11.91
N ASP A 32 1.64 -3.57 -13.13
CA ASP A 32 2.57 -2.49 -13.41
C ASP A 32 2.07 -1.21 -12.75
N TYR A 33 3.00 -0.35 -12.32
CA TYR A 33 2.61 0.92 -11.73
C TYR A 33 1.78 1.76 -12.70
N SER A 34 2.08 1.70 -14.00
CA SER A 34 1.30 2.42 -15.02
C SER A 34 -0.16 1.99 -15.06
N SER A 35 -0.48 0.80 -14.56
CA SER A 35 -1.84 0.26 -14.49
C SER A 35 -2.42 0.33 -13.08
N ALA A 36 -1.74 0.99 -12.15
CA ALA A 36 -2.22 1.09 -10.77
C ALA A 36 -3.56 1.78 -10.69
N GLN A 37 -4.44 1.27 -9.84
CA GLN A 37 -5.77 1.79 -9.60
C GLN A 37 -5.96 2.09 -8.12
N PRO A 38 -6.88 3.02 -7.78
CA PRO A 38 -7.20 3.26 -6.37
C PRO A 38 -7.53 1.96 -5.63
N GLY A 39 -6.93 1.79 -4.46
CA GLY A 39 -7.07 0.57 -3.67
C GLY A 39 -5.92 -0.41 -3.83
N ASP A 40 -5.08 -0.27 -4.87
CA ASP A 40 -3.91 -1.12 -5.01
C ASP A 40 -2.88 -0.80 -3.91
N LEU A 41 -2.10 -1.82 -3.51
CA LEU A 41 -0.99 -1.63 -2.59
C LEU A 41 0.24 -1.21 -3.37
N ILE A 42 0.90 -0.15 -2.91
CA ILE A 42 2.22 0.24 -3.41
C ILE A 42 3.24 -0.19 -2.37
N CYS A 43 4.17 -1.04 -2.78
CA CYS A 43 5.12 -1.66 -1.86
C CYS A 43 6.52 -1.11 -2.09
N TYR A 44 7.14 -0.69 -1.00
CA TYR A 44 8.50 -0.14 -0.96
C TYR A 44 9.37 -1.01 -0.06
N ASP A 45 10.65 -0.76 -0.05
CA ASP A 45 11.53 -1.43 0.89
C ASP A 45 11.15 -1.04 2.32
N GLY A 46 10.66 -2.03 3.08
CA GLY A 46 10.24 -1.84 4.46
C GLY A 46 9.01 -0.98 4.67
N HIS A 47 8.21 -0.73 3.61
CA HIS A 47 7.05 0.15 3.71
C HIS A 47 5.97 -0.25 2.71
N VAL A 48 4.72 0.06 3.03
CA VAL A 48 3.59 -0.18 2.14
C VAL A 48 2.60 0.98 2.28
N ALA A 49 1.91 1.28 1.19
CA ALA A 49 0.92 2.34 1.13
C ALA A 49 -0.24 1.93 0.24
N MET A 50 -1.32 2.69 0.29
CA MET A 50 -2.48 2.46 -0.58
C MET A 50 -2.53 3.54 -1.65
N TYR A 51 -2.63 3.11 -2.91
CA TYR A 51 -2.77 4.04 -4.03
C TYR A 51 -4.17 4.65 -4.03
N ILE A 52 -4.25 5.95 -4.24
CA ILE A 52 -5.53 6.66 -4.29
C ILE A 52 -5.77 7.33 -5.65
N GLY A 53 -4.92 7.03 -6.64
CA GLY A 53 -5.04 7.61 -7.97
C GLY A 53 -4.21 8.87 -8.12
N GLY A 54 -4.00 9.30 -9.37
CA GLY A 54 -3.30 10.55 -9.65
C GLY A 54 -1.85 10.60 -9.21
N GLY A 55 -1.20 9.44 -9.04
CA GLY A 55 0.17 9.38 -8.57
C GLY A 55 0.33 9.58 -7.07
N LEU A 56 -0.75 9.45 -6.29
CA LEU A 56 -0.77 9.71 -4.86
C LEU A 56 -1.02 8.44 -4.06
N ILE A 57 -0.47 8.42 -2.86
CA ILE A 57 -0.70 7.34 -1.90
C ILE A 57 -1.20 7.93 -0.58
N VAL A 58 -1.93 7.10 0.17
CA VAL A 58 -2.23 7.34 1.58
C VAL A 58 -1.53 6.27 2.39
N HIS A 59 -0.86 6.65 3.47
CA HIS A 59 -0.08 5.71 4.26
C HIS A 59 0.11 6.20 5.69
N ALA A 60 0.35 5.25 6.58
CA ALA A 60 0.80 5.54 7.94
C ALA A 60 2.32 5.74 7.89
N SER A 61 2.75 6.99 7.90
CA SER A 61 4.15 7.33 7.66
C SER A 61 5.02 7.04 8.89
N THR A 62 4.71 7.69 10.01
CA THR A 62 5.38 7.44 11.29
C THR A 62 4.35 7.59 12.40
N GLN A 63 4.69 7.13 13.59
CA GLN A 63 3.83 7.36 14.76
C GLN A 63 3.65 8.86 15.03
N ARG A 64 4.66 9.64 14.68
CA ARG A 64 4.67 11.08 14.94
C ARG A 64 3.80 11.85 13.97
N THR A 65 3.88 11.50 12.67
CA THR A 65 3.13 12.21 11.63
C THR A 65 1.80 11.55 11.32
N GLY A 66 1.60 10.30 11.76
CA GLY A 66 0.36 9.57 11.52
C GLY A 66 0.13 9.26 10.06
N ILE A 67 -1.13 9.32 9.65
CA ILE A 67 -1.56 9.01 8.28
C ILE A 67 -1.45 10.29 7.45
N LYS A 68 -0.85 10.16 6.26
CA LYS A 68 -0.71 11.29 5.34
C LYS A 68 -0.80 10.86 3.89
N VAL A 69 -0.98 11.83 3.00
CA VAL A 69 -0.94 11.66 1.55
C VAL A 69 0.44 12.10 1.06
N SER A 70 1.01 11.33 0.15
CA SER A 70 2.32 11.61 -0.43
C SER A 70 2.32 11.23 -1.91
N ASN A 71 3.35 11.63 -2.65
CA ASN A 71 3.54 11.14 -4.01
C ASN A 71 3.95 9.67 -3.97
N ALA A 72 3.38 8.84 -4.85
CA ALA A 72 3.68 7.41 -4.87
C ALA A 72 5.15 7.14 -5.18
N ASN A 73 5.77 7.99 -5.99
CA ASN A 73 7.16 7.81 -6.39
C ASN A 73 8.18 8.55 -5.51
N TYR A 74 7.80 8.89 -4.28
CA TYR A 74 8.73 9.57 -3.35
C TYR A 74 9.93 8.70 -2.96
N ARG A 75 9.86 7.40 -3.21
CA ARG A 75 10.96 6.45 -3.08
C ARG A 75 10.73 5.31 -4.08
N PRO A 76 11.74 4.46 -4.35
CA PRO A 76 11.59 3.39 -5.34
C PRO A 76 10.45 2.43 -5.01
N ILE A 77 9.60 2.17 -6.00
CA ILE A 77 8.50 1.22 -5.90
C ILE A 77 9.02 -0.17 -6.24
N LEU A 78 8.84 -1.12 -5.33
CA LEU A 78 9.27 -2.50 -5.53
C LEU A 78 8.19 -3.36 -6.15
N ALA A 79 6.93 -3.11 -5.83
CA ALA A 79 5.81 -3.90 -6.34
C ALA A 79 4.52 -3.09 -6.22
N VAL A 80 3.56 -3.41 -7.08
CA VAL A 80 2.18 -2.95 -6.97
C VAL A 80 1.31 -4.20 -6.93
N ARG A 81 0.46 -4.32 -5.91
CA ARG A 81 -0.36 -5.52 -5.71
C ARG A 81 -1.83 -5.16 -5.71
N ARG A 82 -2.60 -5.91 -6.48
CA ARG A 82 -4.06 -5.76 -6.52
C ARG A 82 -4.68 -6.87 -5.71
N VAL A 83 -5.37 -6.48 -4.63
CA VAL A 83 -6.00 -7.43 -3.71
C VAL A 83 -7.41 -7.79 -4.20
N VAL A 84 -8.10 -6.84 -4.77
CA VAL A 84 -9.51 -6.98 -5.18
C VAL A 84 -9.63 -7.37 -6.64
#